data_1627c659c330b98e119038a51c0a9874
#
_entry.id   1627c659c330b98e119038a51c0a9874
#
_cell.length_a   1.000
_cell.length_b   1.000
_cell.length_c   1.000
_cell.angle_alpha   90.00
_cell.angle_beta   90.00
_cell.angle_gamma   90.00
#
_symmetry.space_group_name_H-M   'P 1'
#
loop_
_entity.id
_entity.type
_entity.pdbx_description
1 polymer ?
#
loop_
_entity_poly.entity_id
_entity_poly.type
_entity_poly.pdbx_seq_one_letter_code
_entity_poly.pdbx_strand_id
1 'polypeptide(L)'
;MTKREMMKIVCSQLAIDYNCKPEDFNKDGVIFTIAEKQEGRREMPFITRRLEIITIGKSAIVNVSKNMMSFAKRKFEGKSNYDILTSKFVYGVNPYYLPDVEKIKTIENNSFRFKLIYDNIQLLYSNKDFHNALQYDADSKRPEVLAAVAYDEEKIVGIACASADSKTMSQIGVDVLPEYRGNGIAVKLVNMLTSETLDRSSVPYYTTDCANINSQKVAFKSGYIPA
;
A
#
# COMPACT_ATOMS: atom_id res chain seq x y z
N MET A 1 4.49 -0.72 18.27
CA MET A 1 4.91 0.42 17.38
C MET A 1 4.00 1.61 17.65
N THR A 2 4.56 2.80 17.92
CA THR A 2 3.80 4.05 18.05
C THR A 2 3.55 4.70 16.69
N LYS A 3 2.57 5.61 16.60
CA LYS A 3 2.30 6.38 15.38
C LYS A 3 3.55 7.13 14.86
N ARG A 4 4.33 7.70 15.80
CA ARG A 4 5.57 8.43 15.46
C ARG A 4 6.64 7.52 14.87
N GLU A 5 6.83 6.34 15.45
CA GLU A 5 7.78 5.33 14.93
C GLU A 5 7.36 4.85 13.55
N MET A 6 6.07 4.55 13.36
CA MET A 6 5.51 4.16 12.09
C MET A 6 5.75 5.22 11.01
N MET A 7 5.42 6.48 11.28
CA MET A 7 5.64 7.58 10.32
C MET A 7 7.12 7.77 9.99
N LYS A 8 8.03 7.58 10.95
CA LYS A 8 9.47 7.62 10.69
C LYS A 8 9.90 6.53 9.70
N ILE A 9 9.41 5.31 9.87
CA ILE A 9 9.68 4.19 8.94
C ILE A 9 9.13 4.52 7.56
N VAL A 10 7.89 4.97 7.47
CA VAL A 10 7.23 5.32 6.20
C VAL A 10 8.00 6.42 5.48
N CYS A 11 8.29 7.54 6.12
CA CYS A 11 9.04 8.64 5.52
C CYS A 11 10.45 8.21 5.10
N SER A 12 11.11 7.34 5.87
CA SER A 12 12.43 6.82 5.50
C SER A 12 12.38 5.95 4.25
N GLN A 13 11.40 5.05 4.12
CA GLN A 13 11.24 4.22 2.93
C GLN A 13 10.82 5.06 1.72
N LEU A 14 9.85 5.95 1.87
CA LEU A 14 9.42 6.83 0.79
C LEU A 14 10.55 7.77 0.31
N ALA A 15 11.43 8.20 1.21
CA ALA A 15 12.59 9.01 0.82
C ALA A 15 13.54 8.22 -0.11
N ILE A 16 13.75 6.94 0.15
CA ILE A 16 14.51 6.04 -0.74
C ILE A 16 13.77 5.88 -2.08
N ASP A 17 12.47 5.60 -2.03
CA ASP A 17 11.64 5.36 -3.22
C ASP A 17 11.57 6.58 -4.15
N TYR A 18 11.54 7.77 -3.58
CA TYR A 18 11.40 9.03 -4.31
C TYR A 18 12.71 9.79 -4.46
N ASN A 19 13.85 9.21 -4.07
CA ASN A 19 15.19 9.81 -4.14
C ASN A 19 15.22 11.22 -3.53
N CYS A 20 14.72 11.34 -2.30
CA CYS A 20 14.71 12.57 -1.51
C CYS A 20 15.19 12.30 -0.07
N LYS A 21 15.10 13.29 0.79
CA LYS A 21 15.38 13.13 2.23
C LYS A 21 14.05 13.04 3.00
N PRO A 22 13.99 12.33 4.15
CA PRO A 22 12.79 12.27 4.98
C PRO A 22 12.25 13.65 5.40
N GLU A 23 13.15 14.62 5.62
CA GLU A 23 12.79 15.99 5.99
C GLU A 23 12.11 16.77 4.85
N ASP A 24 12.30 16.32 3.60
CA ASP A 24 11.72 16.98 2.44
C ASP A 24 10.19 16.92 2.46
N PHE A 25 9.59 15.89 3.05
CA PHE A 25 8.13 15.78 3.20
C PHE A 25 7.50 16.89 4.05
N ASN A 26 8.28 17.54 4.91
CA ASN A 26 7.83 18.63 5.79
C ASN A 26 8.13 20.04 5.25
N LYS A 27 8.82 20.15 4.12
CA LYS A 27 9.09 21.43 3.47
C LYS A 27 7.85 21.91 2.72
N ASP A 28 7.74 23.21 2.53
CA ASP A 28 6.68 23.77 1.71
C ASP A 28 7.04 23.67 0.22
N GLY A 29 6.01 23.52 -0.63
CA GLY A 29 6.13 23.58 -2.08
C GLY A 29 6.44 22.25 -2.77
N VAL A 30 7.05 22.33 -3.94
CA VAL A 30 7.30 21.20 -4.84
C VAL A 30 8.79 20.88 -4.89
N ILE A 31 9.12 19.63 -4.63
CA ILE A 31 10.49 19.13 -4.70
C ILE A 31 10.61 18.16 -5.87
N PHE A 32 11.56 18.42 -6.76
CA PHE A 32 11.80 17.60 -7.94
C PHE A 32 12.99 16.70 -7.73
N THR A 33 12.82 15.40 -7.99
CA THR A 33 13.85 14.38 -7.85
C THR A 33 13.93 13.51 -9.10
N ILE A 34 15.08 12.88 -9.33
CA ILE A 34 15.28 11.98 -10.46
C ILE A 34 15.00 10.55 -10.01
N ALA A 35 14.23 9.83 -10.82
CA ALA A 35 13.96 8.41 -10.62
C ALA A 35 15.21 7.61 -10.99
N GLU A 36 15.88 7.07 -9.99
CA GLU A 36 17.09 6.25 -10.12
C GLU A 36 16.96 4.94 -9.35
N LYS A 37 17.71 3.93 -9.78
CA LYS A 37 17.83 2.68 -9.01
C LYS A 37 18.66 2.98 -7.76
N GLN A 38 18.14 2.60 -6.60
CA GLN A 38 18.83 2.72 -5.31
C GLN A 38 18.65 1.43 -4.51
N GLU A 39 19.63 1.14 -3.66
CA GLU A 39 19.48 0.06 -2.69
C GLU A 39 18.29 0.34 -1.75
N GLY A 40 17.48 -0.67 -1.50
CA GLY A 40 16.28 -0.55 -0.66
C GLY A 40 15.08 0.13 -1.31
N ARG A 41 15.22 0.64 -2.54
CA ARG A 41 14.07 1.15 -3.29
C ARG A 41 13.12 0.02 -3.64
N ARG A 42 11.83 0.25 -3.39
CA ARG A 42 10.77 -0.68 -3.83
C ARG A 42 10.81 -0.82 -5.35
N GLU A 43 10.64 -2.05 -5.83
CA GLU A 43 10.67 -2.29 -7.26
C GLU A 43 9.48 -1.62 -7.95
N MET A 44 9.75 -0.95 -9.04
CA MET A 44 8.73 -0.23 -9.79
C MET A 44 8.94 -0.49 -11.28
N PRO A 45 7.89 -0.91 -12.00
CA PRO A 45 7.96 -1.03 -13.44
C PRO A 45 8.14 0.36 -14.08
N PHE A 46 8.87 0.43 -15.19
CA PHE A 46 9.01 1.62 -16.06
C PHE A 46 9.82 2.81 -15.49
N ILE A 47 11.13 2.78 -15.73
CA ILE A 47 12.01 3.91 -15.37
C ILE A 47 12.11 4.96 -16.49
N THR A 48 11.85 4.62 -17.75
CA THR A 48 12.21 5.43 -18.92
C THR A 48 11.29 6.61 -19.23
N ARG A 49 10.06 6.63 -18.74
CA ARG A 49 9.10 7.76 -18.84
C ARG A 49 8.26 7.87 -17.57
N ARG A 50 8.96 7.94 -16.43
CA ARG A 50 8.31 7.99 -15.15
C ARG A 50 7.97 9.42 -14.76
N LEU A 51 6.75 9.63 -14.32
CA LEU A 51 6.29 10.76 -13.54
C LEU A 51 5.47 10.19 -12.39
N GLU A 52 5.96 10.32 -11.19
CA GLU A 52 5.27 9.89 -9.98
C GLU A 52 5.32 10.99 -8.94
N ILE A 53 4.23 11.20 -8.26
CA ILE A 53 4.09 12.28 -7.29
C ILE A 53 3.55 11.69 -6.00
N ILE A 54 4.18 12.07 -4.90
CA ILE A 54 3.66 11.75 -3.57
C ILE A 54 3.51 13.02 -2.76
N THR A 55 2.41 13.07 -2.02
CA THR A 55 2.16 14.08 -1.00
C THR A 55 1.88 13.36 0.31
N ILE A 56 2.81 13.48 1.25
CA ILE A 56 2.62 13.01 2.63
C ILE A 56 3.19 14.11 3.53
N GLY A 57 2.33 14.90 4.12
CA GLY A 57 2.76 16.11 4.83
C GLY A 57 2.55 17.38 4.00
N LYS A 58 3.55 18.27 3.91
CA LYS A 58 3.39 19.59 3.30
C LYS A 58 3.80 19.66 1.83
N SER A 59 4.89 19.00 1.46
CA SER A 59 5.41 19.09 0.10
C SER A 59 4.76 18.10 -0.87
N ALA A 60 4.87 18.41 -2.16
CA ALA A 60 4.74 17.42 -3.23
C ALA A 60 6.14 17.01 -3.71
N ILE A 61 6.49 15.74 -3.59
CA ILE A 61 7.71 15.19 -4.17
C ILE A 61 7.37 14.68 -5.58
N VAL A 62 7.96 15.30 -6.58
CA VAL A 62 7.78 14.96 -8.00
C VAL A 62 9.01 14.19 -8.48
N ASN A 63 8.89 12.87 -8.52
CA ASN A 63 9.96 11.95 -8.93
C ASN A 63 9.80 11.59 -10.41
N VAL A 64 10.79 11.93 -11.23
CA VAL A 64 10.69 11.81 -12.68
C VAL A 64 11.93 11.21 -13.31
N SER A 65 11.76 10.57 -14.46
CA SER A 65 12.89 10.20 -15.32
C SER A 65 13.67 11.45 -15.73
N LYS A 66 14.99 11.33 -15.88
CA LYS A 66 15.89 12.45 -16.20
C LYS A 66 15.42 13.30 -17.41
N ASN A 67 14.92 12.64 -18.45
CA ASN A 67 14.39 13.29 -19.65
C ASN A 67 13.05 14.02 -19.45
N MET A 68 12.36 13.73 -18.33
CA MET A 68 11.07 14.38 -17.99
C MET A 68 11.24 15.60 -17.06
N MET A 69 12.43 15.86 -16.52
CA MET A 69 12.67 16.89 -15.51
C MET A 69 12.23 18.29 -15.98
N SER A 70 12.64 18.72 -17.18
CA SER A 70 12.26 20.04 -17.71
C SER A 70 10.76 20.17 -17.94
N PHE A 71 10.11 19.09 -18.36
CA PHE A 71 8.66 19.05 -18.49
C PHE A 71 7.98 19.19 -17.12
N ALA A 72 8.41 18.41 -16.13
CA ALA A 72 7.82 18.41 -14.79
C ALA A 72 7.95 19.77 -14.12
N LYS A 73 9.14 20.38 -14.15
CA LYS A 73 9.33 21.73 -13.60
C LYS A 73 8.40 22.74 -14.25
N ARG A 74 8.35 22.81 -15.58
CA ARG A 74 7.46 23.75 -16.30
C ARG A 74 5.98 23.58 -15.94
N LYS A 75 5.55 22.36 -15.56
CA LYS A 75 4.13 22.06 -15.25
C LYS A 75 3.76 22.23 -13.79
N PHE A 76 4.70 21.96 -12.88
CA PHE A 76 4.37 21.82 -11.45
C PHE A 76 5.11 22.81 -10.55
N GLU A 77 6.17 23.47 -11.01
CA GLU A 77 6.89 24.45 -10.19
C GLU A 77 5.96 25.58 -9.75
N GLY A 78 5.97 25.89 -8.44
CA GLY A 78 5.14 26.91 -7.84
C GLY A 78 3.65 26.57 -7.73
N LYS A 79 3.23 25.36 -8.06
CA LYS A 79 1.84 24.90 -7.93
C LYS A 79 1.55 24.37 -6.53
N SER A 80 0.29 24.50 -6.11
CA SER A 80 -0.21 23.85 -4.89
C SER A 80 -0.35 22.34 -5.10
N ASN A 81 -0.40 21.57 -4.00
CA ASN A 81 -0.68 20.12 -4.05
C ASN A 81 -2.01 19.85 -4.77
N TYR A 82 -3.03 20.68 -4.54
CA TYR A 82 -4.32 20.56 -5.22
C TYR A 82 -4.17 20.72 -6.74
N ASP A 83 -3.51 21.80 -7.21
CA ASP A 83 -3.32 22.05 -8.65
C ASP A 83 -2.52 20.95 -9.34
N ILE A 84 -1.58 20.32 -8.60
CA ILE A 84 -0.78 19.21 -9.09
C ILE A 84 -1.65 17.97 -9.25
N LEU A 85 -2.33 17.55 -8.17
CA LEU A 85 -3.10 16.30 -8.15
C LEU A 85 -4.33 16.33 -9.06
N THR A 86 -4.91 17.51 -9.31
CA THR A 86 -6.03 17.69 -10.25
C THR A 86 -5.58 17.99 -11.68
N SER A 87 -4.28 18.03 -11.93
CA SER A 87 -3.73 18.31 -13.26
C SER A 87 -4.03 17.16 -14.23
N LYS A 88 -4.36 17.48 -15.48
CA LYS A 88 -4.53 16.51 -16.57
C LYS A 88 -3.27 15.68 -16.87
N PHE A 89 -2.14 16.00 -16.29
CA PHE A 89 -0.89 15.26 -16.42
C PHE A 89 -0.70 14.20 -15.31
N VAL A 90 -1.56 14.21 -14.30
CA VAL A 90 -1.58 13.23 -13.22
C VAL A 90 -2.72 12.23 -13.50
N TYR A 91 -2.37 10.97 -13.52
CA TYR A 91 -3.31 9.88 -13.74
C TYR A 91 -3.20 8.86 -12.60
N GLY A 92 -4.34 8.39 -12.11
CA GLY A 92 -4.39 7.36 -11.08
C GLY A 92 -3.99 7.88 -9.69
N VAL A 93 -4.84 8.71 -9.09
CA VAL A 93 -4.66 9.15 -7.70
C VAL A 93 -5.03 8.02 -6.76
N ASN A 94 -4.04 7.52 -6.00
CA ASN A 94 -4.22 6.44 -5.05
C ASN A 94 -3.98 6.95 -3.63
N PRO A 95 -5.02 7.10 -2.81
CA PRO A 95 -4.85 7.39 -1.39
C PRO A 95 -3.97 6.33 -0.72
N TYR A 96 -3.05 6.81 0.13
CA TYR A 96 -2.18 5.98 0.93
C TYR A 96 -2.77 5.86 2.34
N TYR A 97 -3.01 4.65 2.78
CA TYR A 97 -3.62 4.40 4.08
C TYR A 97 -2.64 3.70 5.00
N LEU A 98 -2.56 4.18 6.23
CA LEU A 98 -1.78 3.59 7.32
C LEU A 98 -2.70 3.19 8.47
N PRO A 99 -2.37 2.17 9.27
CA PRO A 99 -3.16 1.80 10.42
C PRO A 99 -3.15 2.91 11.49
N ASP A 100 -4.29 3.19 12.09
CA ASP A 100 -4.36 3.99 13.32
C ASP A 100 -4.00 3.09 14.51
N VAL A 101 -2.70 2.97 14.75
CA VAL A 101 -2.14 2.03 15.75
C VAL A 101 -2.65 2.28 17.18
N GLU A 102 -3.20 3.46 17.44
CA GLU A 102 -3.78 3.80 18.76
C GLU A 102 -5.25 3.35 18.89
N LYS A 103 -5.91 3.08 17.75
CA LYS A 103 -7.33 2.75 17.69
C LYS A 103 -7.64 1.38 17.09
N ILE A 104 -6.63 0.66 16.60
CA ILE A 104 -6.84 -0.69 16.08
C ILE A 104 -7.40 -1.58 17.18
N LYS A 105 -8.50 -2.25 16.87
CA LYS A 105 -9.14 -3.25 17.72
C LYS A 105 -9.30 -4.54 16.94
N THR A 106 -9.25 -5.67 17.63
CA THR A 106 -9.62 -6.96 17.04
C THR A 106 -11.05 -6.90 16.53
N ILE A 107 -11.26 -7.29 15.28
CA ILE A 107 -12.57 -7.34 14.65
C ILE A 107 -13.04 -8.78 14.71
N GLU A 108 -14.21 -9.01 15.33
CA GLU A 108 -14.81 -10.32 15.41
C GLU A 108 -15.70 -10.59 14.19
N ASN A 109 -15.62 -11.82 13.69
CA ASN A 109 -16.51 -12.37 12.67
C ASN A 109 -16.58 -13.89 12.88
N ASN A 110 -17.67 -14.35 13.46
CA ASN A 110 -17.85 -15.76 13.85
C ASN A 110 -18.67 -16.56 12.81
N SER A 111 -19.04 -15.93 11.69
CA SER A 111 -19.80 -16.59 10.62
C SER A 111 -18.94 -17.42 9.68
N PHE A 112 -17.62 -17.23 9.73
CA PHE A 112 -16.66 -17.90 8.87
C PHE A 112 -15.45 -18.36 9.70
N ARG A 113 -14.76 -19.38 9.20
CA ARG A 113 -13.48 -19.81 9.79
C ARG A 113 -12.34 -19.00 9.18
N PHE A 114 -11.45 -18.44 10.00
CA PHE A 114 -10.29 -17.65 9.58
C PHE A 114 -8.99 -18.30 10.02
N LYS A 115 -7.97 -18.23 9.15
CA LYS A 115 -6.64 -18.79 9.44
C LYS A 115 -5.54 -17.87 8.92
N LEU A 116 -4.47 -17.65 9.72
CA LEU A 116 -3.21 -17.08 9.26
C LEU A 116 -2.33 -18.19 8.67
N ILE A 117 -1.63 -17.88 7.59
CA ILE A 117 -0.69 -18.74 6.89
C ILE A 117 0.64 -18.01 6.80
N TYR A 118 1.68 -18.64 7.33
CA TYR A 118 3.01 -18.07 7.47
C TYR A 118 4.00 -18.59 6.45
N ASP A 119 3.79 -19.81 5.98
CA ASP A 119 4.70 -20.54 5.10
C ASP A 119 3.93 -21.15 3.93
N ASN A 120 4.64 -21.41 2.82
CA ASN A 120 4.08 -22.06 1.64
C ASN A 120 2.84 -21.35 1.06
N ILE A 121 2.84 -20.01 1.11
CA ILE A 121 1.72 -19.17 0.61
C ILE A 121 1.43 -19.48 -0.86
N GLN A 122 2.44 -19.89 -1.63
CA GLN A 122 2.32 -20.29 -3.04
C GLN A 122 1.33 -21.45 -3.26
N LEU A 123 1.02 -22.25 -2.25
CA LEU A 123 -0.04 -23.26 -2.34
C LEU A 123 -1.42 -22.65 -2.57
N LEU A 124 -1.62 -21.40 -2.18
CA LEU A 124 -2.85 -20.64 -2.45
C LEU A 124 -3.00 -20.26 -3.93
N TYR A 125 -1.93 -20.32 -4.74
CA TYR A 125 -1.94 -19.96 -6.17
C TYR A 125 -2.80 -20.89 -7.03
N SER A 126 -3.24 -22.03 -6.49
CA SER A 126 -4.26 -22.87 -7.12
C SER A 126 -5.62 -22.17 -7.21
N ASN A 127 -5.90 -21.18 -6.35
CA ASN A 127 -7.13 -20.41 -6.29
C ASN A 127 -7.00 -19.15 -7.18
N LYS A 128 -7.57 -19.16 -8.38
CA LYS A 128 -7.32 -18.12 -9.40
C LYS A 128 -8.17 -16.85 -9.29
N ASP A 129 -9.03 -16.74 -8.29
CA ASP A 129 -10.00 -15.63 -8.16
C ASP A 129 -9.55 -14.48 -7.23
N PHE A 130 -8.27 -14.49 -6.78
CA PHE A 130 -7.77 -13.60 -5.73
C PHE A 130 -6.59 -12.75 -6.23
N HIS A 131 -6.79 -12.01 -7.34
CA HIS A 131 -5.72 -11.27 -8.05
C HIS A 131 -5.18 -10.04 -7.33
N ASN A 132 -5.93 -9.45 -6.39
CA ASN A 132 -5.41 -8.36 -5.57
C ASN A 132 -4.65 -8.87 -4.34
N ALA A 133 -4.98 -10.07 -3.87
CA ALA A 133 -4.33 -10.69 -2.73
C ALA A 133 -3.07 -11.47 -3.12
N LEU A 134 -3.08 -12.13 -4.27
CA LEU A 134 -2.02 -13.04 -4.73
C LEU A 134 -1.37 -12.53 -6.03
N GLN A 135 -0.05 -12.52 -6.08
CA GLN A 135 0.72 -12.12 -7.26
C GLN A 135 0.82 -13.23 -8.31
N TYR A 136 0.62 -14.49 -7.90
CA TYR A 136 0.80 -15.69 -8.75
C TYR A 136 2.21 -15.81 -9.37
N ASP A 137 3.21 -15.24 -8.73
CA ASP A 137 4.60 -15.24 -9.13
C ASP A 137 5.48 -15.66 -7.94
N ALA A 138 5.93 -16.91 -7.96
CA ALA A 138 6.77 -17.46 -6.89
C ALA A 138 8.18 -16.84 -6.84
N ASP A 139 8.63 -16.24 -7.95
CA ASP A 139 9.93 -15.57 -8.09
C ASP A 139 9.82 -14.05 -7.92
N SER A 140 8.67 -13.57 -7.46
CA SER A 140 8.44 -12.14 -7.23
C SER A 140 9.49 -11.56 -6.28
N LYS A 141 10.01 -10.40 -6.63
CA LYS A 141 10.89 -9.63 -5.74
C LYS A 141 10.15 -8.97 -4.56
N ARG A 142 8.83 -9.05 -4.57
CA ARG A 142 7.94 -8.62 -3.49
C ARG A 142 7.05 -9.79 -3.06
N PRO A 143 7.64 -10.88 -2.51
CA PRO A 143 6.89 -12.09 -2.20
C PRO A 143 5.81 -11.81 -1.14
N GLU A 144 4.73 -12.56 -1.21
CA GLU A 144 3.81 -12.65 -0.09
C GLU A 144 4.51 -13.33 1.10
N VAL A 145 4.53 -12.64 2.23
CA VAL A 145 5.21 -13.10 3.45
C VAL A 145 4.24 -13.49 4.57
N LEU A 146 2.96 -13.19 4.38
CA LEU A 146 1.91 -13.53 5.31
C LEU A 146 0.57 -13.54 4.57
N ALA A 147 -0.27 -14.53 4.83
CA ALA A 147 -1.63 -14.58 4.31
C ALA A 147 -2.65 -14.81 5.42
N ALA A 148 -3.84 -14.25 5.24
CA ALA A 148 -5.04 -14.56 6.01
C ALA A 148 -6.10 -15.11 5.05
N VAL A 149 -6.73 -16.23 5.43
CA VAL A 149 -7.69 -16.93 4.58
C VAL A 149 -9.00 -17.11 5.33
N ALA A 150 -10.10 -16.86 4.67
CA ALA A 150 -11.46 -17.11 5.15
C ALA A 150 -12.04 -18.35 4.47
N TYR A 151 -12.69 -19.20 5.25
CA TYR A 151 -13.33 -20.41 4.78
C TYR A 151 -14.81 -20.42 5.15
N ASP A 152 -15.62 -20.85 4.19
CA ASP A 152 -16.98 -21.34 4.41
C ASP A 152 -16.91 -22.86 4.26
N GLU A 153 -17.07 -23.60 5.37
CA GLU A 153 -16.70 -25.00 5.48
C GLU A 153 -15.26 -25.25 5.01
N GLU A 154 -15.05 -25.94 3.88
CA GLU A 154 -13.73 -26.19 3.27
C GLU A 154 -13.42 -25.28 2.08
N LYS A 155 -14.41 -24.47 1.61
CA LYS A 155 -14.23 -23.57 0.49
C LYS A 155 -13.51 -22.30 0.92
N ILE A 156 -12.46 -21.92 0.21
CA ILE A 156 -11.82 -20.61 0.38
C ILE A 156 -12.74 -19.54 -0.25
N VAL A 157 -13.16 -18.59 0.57
CA VAL A 157 -14.09 -17.54 0.18
C VAL A 157 -13.49 -16.13 0.21
N GLY A 158 -12.32 -15.99 0.83
CA GLY A 158 -11.57 -14.75 0.87
C GLY A 158 -10.11 -14.97 1.21
N ILE A 159 -9.23 -14.21 0.60
CA ILE A 159 -7.80 -14.19 0.87
C ILE A 159 -7.34 -12.73 1.02
N ALA A 160 -6.50 -12.48 2.00
CA ALA A 160 -5.69 -11.28 2.04
C ALA A 160 -4.22 -11.67 2.23
N CYS A 161 -3.30 -10.93 1.59
CA CYS A 161 -1.86 -11.15 1.74
C CYS A 161 -1.13 -9.85 2.04
N ALA A 162 -0.03 -9.98 2.76
CA ALA A 162 0.96 -8.94 2.95
C ALA A 162 2.17 -9.28 2.06
N SER A 163 2.49 -8.42 1.10
CA SER A 163 3.69 -8.53 0.27
C SER A 163 4.82 -7.71 0.86
N ALA A 164 6.04 -8.28 0.87
CA ALA A 164 7.24 -7.61 1.35
C ALA A 164 7.75 -6.62 0.30
N ASP A 165 7.13 -5.44 0.22
CA ASP A 165 7.53 -4.40 -0.73
C ASP A 165 8.89 -3.78 -0.39
N SER A 166 9.25 -3.80 0.88
CA SER A 166 10.57 -3.43 1.39
C SER A 166 10.90 -4.22 2.65
N LYS A 167 12.06 -3.99 3.24
CA LYS A 167 12.46 -4.64 4.51
C LYS A 167 11.58 -4.22 5.71
N THR A 168 10.88 -3.10 5.61
CA THR A 168 10.18 -2.48 6.74
C THR A 168 8.70 -2.21 6.48
N MET A 169 8.23 -2.41 5.24
CA MET A 169 6.86 -2.12 4.86
C MET A 169 6.27 -3.25 4.02
N SER A 170 5.02 -3.58 4.28
CA SER A 170 4.28 -4.61 3.55
C SER A 170 2.96 -4.06 3.03
N GLN A 171 2.70 -4.25 1.73
CA GLN A 171 1.42 -3.87 1.14
C GLN A 171 0.37 -4.94 1.43
N ILE A 172 -0.82 -4.52 1.82
CA ILE A 172 -1.96 -5.42 2.02
C ILE A 172 -2.83 -5.42 0.78
N GLY A 173 -2.99 -6.61 0.18
CA GLY A 173 -3.98 -6.89 -0.85
C GLY A 173 -5.08 -7.81 -0.33
N VAL A 174 -6.32 -7.68 -0.81
CA VAL A 174 -7.44 -8.51 -0.36
C VAL A 174 -8.46 -8.74 -1.46
N ASP A 175 -8.96 -9.97 -1.55
CA ASP A 175 -10.11 -10.35 -2.36
C ASP A 175 -11.10 -11.20 -1.58
N VAL A 176 -12.37 -11.06 -1.92
CA VAL A 176 -13.48 -11.90 -1.44
C VAL A 176 -14.34 -12.27 -2.63
N LEU A 177 -14.69 -13.54 -2.75
CA LEU A 177 -15.58 -14.03 -3.80
C LEU A 177 -16.88 -13.21 -3.85
N PRO A 178 -17.39 -12.90 -5.06
CA PRO A 178 -18.52 -11.98 -5.22
C PRO A 178 -19.73 -12.31 -4.34
N GLU A 179 -20.11 -13.59 -4.28
CA GLU A 179 -21.25 -14.08 -3.53
C GLU A 179 -21.10 -13.98 -1.99
N TYR A 180 -19.86 -13.81 -1.50
CA TYR A 180 -19.56 -13.66 -0.08
C TYR A 180 -19.27 -12.22 0.36
N ARG A 181 -19.36 -11.26 -0.56
CA ARG A 181 -19.17 -9.84 -0.24
C ARG A 181 -20.28 -9.31 0.67
N GLY A 182 -19.98 -8.24 1.39
CA GLY A 182 -20.95 -7.66 2.35
C GLY A 182 -20.93 -8.27 3.74
N ASN A 183 -20.31 -9.44 3.95
CA ASN A 183 -20.29 -10.19 5.21
C ASN A 183 -19.12 -9.84 6.14
N GLY A 184 -18.38 -8.75 5.88
CA GLY A 184 -17.27 -8.32 6.73
C GLY A 184 -15.97 -9.12 6.59
N ILE A 185 -15.90 -10.09 5.68
CA ILE A 185 -14.75 -11.00 5.50
C ILE A 185 -13.47 -10.19 5.20
N ALA A 186 -13.50 -9.30 4.20
CA ALA A 186 -12.33 -8.50 3.83
C ALA A 186 -11.81 -7.67 5.01
N VAL A 187 -12.71 -7.08 5.78
CA VAL A 187 -12.37 -6.26 6.95
C VAL A 187 -11.67 -7.09 8.01
N LYS A 188 -12.17 -8.31 8.32
CA LYS A 188 -11.54 -9.24 9.27
C LYS A 188 -10.17 -9.68 8.79
N LEU A 189 -10.03 -10.09 7.52
CA LEU A 189 -8.78 -10.54 6.93
C LEU A 189 -7.69 -9.46 6.99
N VAL A 190 -8.03 -8.23 6.56
CA VAL A 190 -7.10 -7.08 6.59
C VAL A 190 -6.70 -6.76 8.04
N ASN A 191 -7.67 -6.77 8.97
CA ASN A 191 -7.39 -6.52 10.39
C ASN A 191 -6.43 -7.56 11.00
N MET A 192 -6.61 -8.84 10.70
CA MET A 192 -5.70 -9.92 11.15
C MET A 192 -4.28 -9.70 10.62
N LEU A 193 -4.14 -9.42 9.31
CA LEU A 193 -2.82 -9.17 8.72
C LEU A 193 -2.16 -7.92 9.29
N THR A 194 -2.95 -6.87 9.54
CA THR A 194 -2.45 -5.63 10.13
C THR A 194 -1.81 -5.89 11.49
N SER A 195 -2.53 -6.57 12.38
CA SER A 195 -2.02 -6.90 13.72
C SER A 195 -0.74 -7.73 13.63
N GLU A 196 -0.76 -8.81 12.86
CA GLU A 196 0.38 -9.71 12.71
C GLU A 196 1.60 -9.03 12.05
N THR A 197 1.38 -8.14 11.07
CA THR A 197 2.46 -7.39 10.43
C THR A 197 3.12 -6.40 11.39
N LEU A 198 2.32 -5.71 12.21
CA LEU A 198 2.82 -4.81 13.25
C LEU A 198 3.61 -5.55 14.34
N ASP A 199 3.15 -6.74 14.75
CA ASP A 199 3.83 -7.59 15.74
C ASP A 199 5.21 -8.05 15.22
N ARG A 200 5.36 -8.17 13.90
CA ARG A 200 6.64 -8.44 13.22
C ARG A 200 7.50 -7.20 12.98
N SER A 201 7.12 -6.06 13.55
CA SER A 201 7.82 -4.79 13.40
C SER A 201 7.90 -4.26 11.97
N SER A 202 7.01 -4.72 11.07
CA SER A 202 6.81 -4.17 9.73
C SER A 202 5.60 -3.23 9.72
N VAL A 203 5.62 -2.22 8.85
CA VAL A 203 4.49 -1.30 8.68
C VAL A 203 3.58 -1.81 7.56
N PRO A 204 2.37 -2.28 7.89
CA PRO A 204 1.39 -2.59 6.87
C PRO A 204 0.83 -1.30 6.26
N TYR A 205 0.69 -1.26 4.95
CA TYR A 205 0.02 -0.16 4.27
C TYR A 205 -0.97 -0.66 3.25
N TYR A 206 -1.94 0.18 2.95
CA TYR A 206 -3.02 -0.11 2.02
C TYR A 206 -3.14 1.01 1.00
N THR A 207 -3.22 0.69 -0.28
CA THR A 207 -3.49 1.67 -1.34
C THR A 207 -4.62 1.18 -2.22
N THR A 208 -5.40 2.10 -2.75
CA THR A 208 -6.46 1.78 -3.69
C THR A 208 -6.74 2.99 -4.57
N ASP A 209 -7.29 2.78 -5.76
CA ASP A 209 -7.76 3.88 -6.59
C ASP A 209 -8.80 4.73 -5.84
N CYS A 210 -8.76 6.05 -6.01
CA CYS A 210 -9.69 6.97 -5.37
C CYS A 210 -11.16 6.75 -5.79
N ALA A 211 -11.42 6.09 -6.92
CA ALA A 211 -12.75 5.70 -7.37
C ALA A 211 -13.21 4.36 -6.77
N ASN A 212 -12.32 3.56 -6.17
CA ASN A 212 -12.67 2.27 -5.57
C ASN A 212 -13.21 2.44 -4.14
N ILE A 213 -14.43 2.94 -4.03
CA ILE A 213 -15.10 3.21 -2.75
C ILE A 213 -15.23 1.95 -1.86
N ASN A 214 -15.41 0.78 -2.46
CA ASN A 214 -15.53 -0.45 -1.69
C ASN A 214 -14.21 -0.82 -1.00
N SER A 215 -13.11 -0.70 -1.69
CA SER A 215 -11.77 -0.93 -1.13
C SER A 215 -11.44 0.10 -0.04
N GLN A 216 -11.77 1.37 -0.25
CA GLN A 216 -11.61 2.41 0.78
C GLN A 216 -12.43 2.11 2.04
N LYS A 217 -13.69 1.65 1.89
CA LYS A 217 -14.52 1.22 3.03
C LYS A 217 -13.89 0.06 3.80
N VAL A 218 -13.22 -0.88 3.10
CA VAL A 218 -12.48 -1.96 3.77
C VAL A 218 -11.35 -1.38 4.59
N ALA A 219 -10.52 -0.50 4.01
CA ALA A 219 -9.42 0.16 4.73
C ALA A 219 -9.91 0.84 6.01
N PHE A 220 -10.90 1.74 5.92
CA PHE A 220 -11.44 2.46 7.07
C PHE A 220 -12.01 1.52 8.16
N LYS A 221 -12.80 0.52 7.75
CA LYS A 221 -13.39 -0.43 8.70
C LYS A 221 -12.36 -1.34 9.35
N SER A 222 -11.21 -1.55 8.71
CA SER A 222 -10.08 -2.33 9.26
C SER A 222 -9.18 -1.50 10.18
N GLY A 223 -9.49 -0.20 10.39
CA GLY A 223 -8.73 0.68 11.28
C GLY A 223 -7.64 1.49 10.59
N TYR A 224 -7.69 1.63 9.26
CA TYR A 224 -6.77 2.48 8.51
C TYR A 224 -7.31 3.91 8.37
N ILE A 225 -6.39 4.85 8.28
CA ILE A 225 -6.67 6.28 8.01
C ILE A 225 -5.80 6.75 6.84
N PRO A 226 -6.20 7.78 6.09
CA PRO A 226 -5.34 8.41 5.10
C PRO A 226 -4.07 8.99 5.75
N ALA A 227 -2.94 8.86 5.08
CA ALA A 227 -1.64 9.35 5.54
C ALA A 227 -1.22 10.63 4.81
#